data_d2978a217eba423fe230e387370d4a4c
#
_entry.id   d2978a217eba423fe230e387370d4a4c
#
_cell.length_a   1.000
_cell.length_b   1.000
_cell.length_c   1.000
_cell.angle_alpha   90.00
_cell.angle_beta   90.00
_cell.angle_gamma   90.00
#
_symmetry.space_group_name_H-M   'P 1'
#
loop_
_entity.id
_entity.type
_entity.pdbx_description
1 polymer ?
#
loop_
_entity_poly.entity_id
_entity_poly.type
_entity_poly.pdbx_seq_one_letter_code
_entity_poly.pdbx_strand_id
1 'polypeptide(L)'
;MLTPQRRTLPVLPYRKPTEGRDYWLLDDALPDPLAVRARTLARTDWTLGYPHTPESWPGMRVMPGLEPAELDGIEAFVRKATGSARLWVETAPDGAHLNHNCIQVVGADECEQRPHTDSRAVCRYAAVLYLNPDVPDDCGTSFFRQRLPGGQKGGNIVMPPHNNLVEALGTRFVSPDSFVEDLRIPHRFNRLLVYRANLLHSATAYFGKTLEERRMAAVFFWMAKA
;
A
#
# COMPACT_ATOMS: atom_id res chain seq x y z
N MET A 1 -21.45 -29.94 20.60
CA MET A 1 -20.60 -29.14 19.67
C MET A 1 -20.30 -27.82 20.38
N LEU A 2 -19.05 -27.56 20.71
CA LEU A 2 -18.63 -26.27 21.32
C LEU A 2 -18.59 -25.25 20.19
N THR A 3 -19.43 -24.24 20.27
CA THR A 3 -19.38 -23.07 19.36
C THR A 3 -18.01 -22.42 19.54
N PRO A 4 -17.21 -22.22 18.48
CA PRO A 4 -15.92 -21.55 18.63
C PRO A 4 -16.18 -20.17 19.23
N GLN A 5 -15.65 -19.91 20.42
CA GLN A 5 -15.65 -18.58 21.00
C GLN A 5 -14.95 -17.63 20.01
N ARG A 6 -15.69 -16.70 19.42
CA ARG A 6 -15.10 -15.62 18.59
C ARG A 6 -14.15 -14.85 19.49
N ARG A 7 -12.85 -15.03 19.27
CA ARG A 7 -11.81 -14.28 19.99
C ARG A 7 -12.05 -12.79 19.75
N THR A 8 -12.30 -12.05 20.80
CA THR A 8 -12.42 -10.59 20.71
C THR A 8 -11.06 -10.01 20.36
N LEU A 9 -10.97 -9.35 19.21
CA LEU A 9 -9.74 -8.70 18.76
C LEU A 9 -9.45 -7.47 19.65
N PRO A 10 -8.16 -7.18 19.96
CA PRO A 10 -7.78 -5.93 20.59
C PRO A 10 -8.27 -4.73 19.77
N VAL A 11 -8.69 -3.67 20.48
CA VAL A 11 -9.14 -2.43 19.84
C VAL A 11 -7.93 -1.55 19.56
N LEU A 12 -7.73 -1.20 18.28
CA LEU A 12 -6.67 -0.29 17.88
C LEU A 12 -7.00 1.16 18.27
N PRO A 13 -6.00 2.00 18.47
CA PRO A 13 -6.19 3.44 18.56
C PRO A 13 -6.78 4.01 17.25
N TYR A 14 -7.60 5.05 17.38
CA TYR A 14 -8.15 5.75 16.22
C TYR A 14 -7.43 7.07 15.95
N ARG A 15 -7.15 7.31 14.69
CA ARG A 15 -6.67 8.58 14.18
C ARG A 15 -7.38 8.90 12.86
N LYS A 16 -8.15 10.00 12.83
CA LYS A 16 -8.81 10.43 11.59
C LYS A 16 -7.74 10.71 10.52
N PRO A 17 -7.75 9.96 9.39
CA PRO A 17 -6.82 10.24 8.30
C PRO A 17 -7.02 11.66 7.79
N THR A 18 -5.96 12.45 7.75
CA THR A 18 -6.00 13.86 7.39
C THR A 18 -4.91 14.14 6.37
N GLU A 19 -5.28 14.78 5.26
CA GLU A 19 -4.33 15.22 4.24
C GLU A 19 -3.32 16.23 4.82
N GLY A 20 -2.08 16.14 4.35
CA GLY A 20 -0.97 16.96 4.86
C GLY A 20 -0.39 16.51 6.20
N ARG A 21 -0.97 15.47 6.84
CA ARG A 21 -0.49 14.93 8.11
C ARG A 21 -0.32 13.41 8.09
N ASP A 22 -1.31 12.70 7.56
CA ASP A 22 -1.36 11.24 7.56
C ASP A 22 -1.24 10.66 6.16
N TYR A 23 -1.65 11.43 5.16
CA TYR A 23 -1.43 11.15 3.74
C TYR A 23 -1.24 12.44 2.94
N TRP A 24 -0.65 12.33 1.76
CA TRP A 24 -0.35 13.43 0.83
C TRP A 24 -0.62 12.97 -0.59
N LEU A 25 -1.07 13.89 -1.43
CA LEU A 25 -1.36 13.64 -2.83
C LEU A 25 -0.47 14.51 -3.71
N LEU A 26 0.00 13.94 -4.80
CA LEU A 26 0.63 14.66 -5.90
C LEU A 26 0.00 14.16 -7.21
N ASP A 27 -0.77 15.00 -7.84
CA ASP A 27 -1.25 14.76 -9.19
C ASP A 27 -0.16 15.12 -10.21
N ASP A 28 -0.18 14.45 -11.36
CA ASP A 28 0.83 14.62 -12.40
C ASP A 28 2.27 14.43 -11.89
N ALA A 29 2.46 13.34 -11.12
CA ALA A 29 3.69 13.07 -10.39
C ALA A 29 4.89 12.77 -11.29
N LEU A 30 4.67 12.21 -12.47
CA LEU A 30 5.71 11.92 -13.47
C LEU A 30 5.56 12.85 -14.68
N PRO A 31 6.66 13.28 -15.31
CA PRO A 31 6.60 14.05 -16.55
C PRO A 31 5.99 13.26 -17.71
N ASP A 32 6.31 11.97 -17.83
CA ASP A 32 5.80 11.10 -18.89
C ASP A 32 5.37 9.73 -18.34
N PRO A 33 4.18 9.64 -17.71
CA PRO A 33 3.69 8.39 -17.14
C PRO A 33 3.35 7.34 -18.20
N LEU A 34 3.03 7.74 -19.43
CA LEU A 34 2.77 6.80 -20.52
C LEU A 34 4.04 6.10 -20.99
N ALA A 35 5.17 6.80 -21.06
CA ALA A 35 6.46 6.18 -21.35
C ALA A 35 6.86 5.19 -20.25
N VAL A 36 6.65 5.52 -18.97
CA VAL A 36 6.87 4.60 -17.86
C VAL A 36 6.03 3.33 -18.01
N ARG A 37 4.74 3.50 -18.31
CA ARG A 37 3.83 2.38 -18.54
C ARG A 37 4.27 1.53 -19.75
N ALA A 38 4.59 2.15 -20.88
CA ALA A 38 4.98 1.45 -22.10
C ALA A 38 6.25 0.60 -21.89
N ARG A 39 7.31 1.20 -21.32
CA ARG A 39 8.54 0.45 -21.04
C ARG A 39 8.33 -0.67 -20.01
N THR A 40 7.41 -0.46 -19.04
CA THR A 40 7.06 -1.51 -18.08
C THR A 40 6.37 -2.69 -18.75
N LEU A 41 5.40 -2.44 -19.62
CA LEU A 41 4.69 -3.48 -20.37
C LEU A 41 5.61 -4.27 -21.30
N ALA A 42 6.67 -3.65 -21.82
CA ALA A 42 7.66 -4.29 -22.68
C ALA A 42 8.65 -5.20 -21.91
N ARG A 43 8.64 -5.19 -20.57
CA ARG A 43 9.54 -6.03 -19.76
C ARG A 43 9.14 -7.49 -19.78
N THR A 44 10.14 -8.36 -19.67
CA THR A 44 9.98 -9.83 -19.65
C THR A 44 10.45 -10.47 -18.36
N ASP A 45 11.03 -9.67 -17.44
CA ASP A 45 11.61 -10.10 -16.17
C ASP A 45 10.64 -10.00 -14.99
N TRP A 46 9.35 -10.22 -15.24
CA TRP A 46 8.31 -10.25 -14.22
C TRP A 46 8.54 -11.37 -13.22
N THR A 47 8.49 -11.03 -11.94
CA THR A 47 8.61 -11.97 -10.83
C THR A 47 7.40 -11.87 -9.90
N LEU A 48 7.13 -12.94 -9.15
CA LEU A 48 6.17 -12.90 -8.05
C LEU A 48 6.70 -11.98 -6.95
N GLY A 49 5.79 -11.31 -6.23
CA GLY A 49 6.16 -10.45 -5.11
C GLY A 49 6.93 -11.20 -4.02
N TYR A 50 7.81 -10.52 -3.28
CA TYR A 50 8.62 -11.09 -2.21
C TYR A 50 8.20 -10.57 -0.83
N PRO A 51 8.12 -11.42 0.19
CA PRO A 51 7.97 -12.87 0.07
C PRO A 51 6.63 -13.21 -0.57
N HIS A 52 6.64 -14.04 -1.58
CA HIS A 52 5.39 -14.38 -2.27
C HIS A 52 4.49 -15.22 -1.37
N THR A 53 3.38 -14.63 -0.99
CA THR A 53 2.22 -15.32 -0.45
C THR A 53 1.01 -14.72 -1.16
N PRO A 54 0.12 -15.52 -1.78
CA PRO A 54 -1.03 -15.00 -2.53
C PRO A 54 -1.86 -14.00 -1.73
N GLU A 55 -1.91 -14.18 -0.42
CA GLU A 55 -2.69 -13.35 0.49
C GLU A 55 -2.04 -12.00 0.81
N SER A 56 -0.71 -11.91 0.79
CA SER A 56 0.03 -10.72 1.25
C SER A 56 0.70 -9.97 0.11
N TRP A 57 1.11 -10.69 -0.92
CA TRP A 57 1.90 -10.16 -2.03
C TRP A 57 1.34 -10.63 -3.38
N PRO A 58 0.13 -10.16 -3.76
CA PRO A 58 -0.51 -10.60 -4.99
C PRO A 58 0.21 -10.08 -6.23
N GLY A 59 0.02 -10.81 -7.32
CA GLY A 59 0.45 -10.42 -8.64
C GLY A 59 1.95 -10.48 -8.87
N MET A 60 2.38 -9.88 -9.95
CA MET A 60 3.76 -9.87 -10.41
C MET A 60 4.39 -8.48 -10.24
N ARG A 61 5.72 -8.45 -10.23
CA ARG A 61 6.51 -7.22 -10.08
C ARG A 61 7.70 -7.20 -10.98
N VAL A 62 8.09 -5.98 -11.35
CA VAL A 62 9.38 -5.68 -11.96
C VAL A 62 10.11 -4.64 -11.14
N MET A 63 11.44 -4.76 -11.07
CA MET A 63 12.31 -3.85 -10.33
C MET A 63 13.58 -3.56 -11.15
N PRO A 64 14.09 -2.33 -11.13
CA PRO A 64 13.44 -1.11 -10.63
C PRO A 64 12.20 -0.76 -11.46
N GLY A 65 11.25 -0.04 -10.86
CA GLY A 65 10.04 0.44 -11.55
C GLY A 65 10.28 1.76 -12.27
N LEU A 66 10.83 2.72 -11.53
CA LEU A 66 11.17 4.04 -12.05
C LEU A 66 12.67 4.16 -12.28
N GLU A 67 13.03 4.95 -13.29
CA GLU A 67 14.40 5.36 -13.53
C GLU A 67 14.89 6.33 -12.43
N PRO A 68 16.21 6.47 -12.21
CA PRO A 68 16.74 7.29 -11.12
C PRO A 68 16.18 8.71 -11.07
N ALA A 69 16.13 9.41 -12.21
CA ALA A 69 15.64 10.78 -12.25
C ALA A 69 14.13 10.91 -11.90
N GLU A 70 13.32 9.91 -12.26
CA GLU A 70 11.91 9.85 -11.92
C GLU A 70 11.72 9.59 -10.42
N LEU A 71 12.51 8.65 -9.86
CA LEU A 71 12.50 8.34 -8.44
C LEU A 71 12.95 9.53 -7.60
N ASP A 72 14.00 10.25 -8.02
CA ASP A 72 14.49 11.46 -7.35
C ASP A 72 13.40 12.53 -7.23
N GLY A 73 12.58 12.71 -8.28
CA GLY A 73 11.42 13.60 -8.26
C GLY A 73 10.37 13.19 -7.23
N ILE A 74 10.05 11.90 -7.16
CA ILE A 74 9.13 11.34 -6.17
C ILE A 74 9.68 11.54 -4.75
N GLU A 75 10.94 11.22 -4.51
CA GLU A 75 11.57 11.36 -3.18
C GLU A 75 11.69 12.81 -2.74
N ALA A 76 11.96 13.74 -3.67
CA ALA A 76 11.98 15.17 -3.37
C ALA A 76 10.60 15.64 -2.88
N PHE A 77 9.52 15.21 -3.55
CA PHE A 77 8.17 15.48 -3.08
C PHE A 77 7.92 14.88 -1.69
N VAL A 78 8.24 13.60 -1.49
CA VAL A 78 8.00 12.92 -0.19
C VAL A 78 8.73 13.65 0.94
N ARG A 79 10.01 14.00 0.77
CA ARG A 79 10.77 14.79 1.76
C ARG A 79 10.08 16.10 2.10
N LYS A 80 9.70 16.86 1.08
CA LYS A 80 9.03 18.17 1.25
C LYS A 80 7.67 18.01 1.95
N ALA A 81 6.86 17.08 1.49
CA ALA A 81 5.49 16.89 1.96
C ALA A 81 5.44 16.39 3.41
N THR A 82 6.37 15.50 3.78
CA THR A 82 6.42 14.88 5.11
C THR A 82 7.30 15.66 6.12
N GLY A 83 8.06 16.63 5.66
CA GLY A 83 9.06 17.35 6.47
C GLY A 83 10.27 16.50 6.86
N SER A 84 10.55 15.42 6.10
CA SER A 84 11.65 14.51 6.40
C SER A 84 12.97 15.04 5.87
N ALA A 85 13.96 15.19 6.76
CA ALA A 85 15.31 15.58 6.38
C ALA A 85 16.02 14.47 5.58
N ARG A 86 15.71 13.21 5.90
CA ARG A 86 16.30 12.04 5.25
C ARG A 86 15.25 10.94 5.02
N LEU A 87 15.29 10.34 3.82
CA LEU A 87 14.63 9.08 3.50
C LEU A 87 15.69 8.02 3.22
N TRP A 88 15.39 6.77 3.57
CA TRP A 88 16.19 5.61 3.16
C TRP A 88 15.31 4.37 3.05
N VAL A 89 15.79 3.39 2.32
CA VAL A 89 15.14 2.09 2.16
C VAL A 89 15.85 1.09 3.05
N GLU A 90 15.11 0.33 3.84
CA GLU A 90 15.66 -0.77 4.60
C GLU A 90 16.06 -1.92 3.68
N THR A 91 17.06 -2.65 4.08
CA THR A 91 17.52 -3.84 3.38
C THR A 91 17.14 -5.09 4.16
N ALA A 92 16.84 -6.17 3.43
CA ALA A 92 16.69 -7.49 4.02
C ALA A 92 18.05 -7.99 4.57
N PRO A 93 18.06 -9.01 5.45
CA PRO A 93 19.31 -9.56 5.99
C PRO A 93 20.32 -10.05 4.94
N ASP A 94 19.85 -10.41 3.76
CA ASP A 94 20.67 -10.80 2.60
C ASP A 94 21.19 -9.61 1.78
N GLY A 95 20.89 -8.38 2.20
CA GLY A 95 21.28 -7.14 1.53
C GLY A 95 20.36 -6.69 0.40
N ALA A 96 19.31 -7.46 0.09
CA ALA A 96 18.33 -7.06 -0.93
C ALA A 96 17.46 -5.89 -0.45
N HIS A 97 17.12 -4.98 -1.36
CA HIS A 97 16.14 -3.93 -1.09
C HIS A 97 14.73 -4.51 -0.99
N LEU A 98 14.01 -4.10 0.06
CA LEU A 98 12.62 -4.52 0.27
C LEU A 98 11.73 -3.84 -0.77
N ASN A 99 11.10 -4.59 -1.64
CA ASN A 99 10.03 -4.20 -2.62
C ASN A 99 9.82 -2.69 -2.85
N HIS A 100 10.88 -1.91 -2.84
CA HIS A 100 10.88 -0.47 -3.05
C HIS A 100 11.17 -0.17 -4.51
N ASN A 101 10.52 0.86 -5.05
CA ASN A 101 10.61 1.22 -6.46
C ASN A 101 10.34 0.01 -7.36
N CYS A 102 9.24 -0.67 -7.10
CA CYS A 102 8.75 -1.75 -7.96
C CYS A 102 7.45 -1.34 -8.65
N ILE A 103 7.22 -1.82 -9.87
CA ILE A 103 5.90 -1.77 -10.48
C ILE A 103 5.23 -3.12 -10.29
N GLN A 104 4.07 -3.08 -9.66
CA GLN A 104 3.23 -4.23 -9.38
C GLN A 104 2.04 -4.25 -10.33
N VAL A 105 1.70 -5.44 -10.84
CA VAL A 105 0.45 -5.69 -11.56
C VAL A 105 -0.34 -6.76 -10.85
N VAL A 106 -1.66 -6.52 -10.69
CA VAL A 106 -2.58 -7.46 -10.03
C VAL A 106 -3.87 -7.55 -10.82
N GLY A 107 -4.24 -8.74 -11.24
CA GLY A 107 -5.48 -9.02 -11.98
C GLY A 107 -6.71 -9.19 -11.09
N ALA A 108 -7.88 -9.26 -11.72
CA ALA A 108 -9.18 -9.33 -11.06
C ALA A 108 -9.32 -10.51 -10.07
N ASP A 109 -8.76 -11.66 -10.42
CA ASP A 109 -8.95 -12.91 -9.68
C ASP A 109 -7.71 -13.29 -8.83
N GLU A 110 -6.75 -12.38 -8.69
CA GLU A 110 -5.47 -12.69 -8.03
C GLU A 110 -5.45 -12.34 -6.54
N CYS A 111 -6.32 -11.46 -6.08
CA CYS A 111 -6.41 -11.08 -4.67
C CYS A 111 -7.74 -10.39 -4.36
N GLU A 112 -8.24 -10.63 -3.15
CA GLU A 112 -9.34 -9.85 -2.58
C GLU A 112 -8.80 -8.60 -1.86
N GLN A 113 -9.69 -7.63 -1.62
CA GLN A 113 -9.37 -6.48 -0.78
C GLN A 113 -8.97 -6.93 0.63
N ARG A 114 -7.81 -6.49 1.09
CA ARG A 114 -7.26 -6.95 2.36
C ARG A 114 -6.67 -5.80 3.16
N PRO A 115 -7.42 -5.24 4.12
CA PRO A 115 -6.90 -4.20 5.00
C PRO A 115 -5.70 -4.68 5.82
N HIS A 116 -4.61 -3.93 5.75
CA HIS A 116 -3.35 -4.22 6.44
C HIS A 116 -2.64 -2.92 6.83
N THR A 117 -1.55 -3.04 7.57
CA THR A 117 -0.56 -1.98 7.76
C THR A 117 0.79 -2.49 7.27
N ASP A 118 1.62 -1.60 6.78
CA ASP A 118 3.02 -1.92 6.56
C ASP A 118 3.76 -2.01 7.90
N SER A 119 4.90 -2.72 7.89
CA SER A 119 5.68 -2.88 9.12
C SER A 119 6.42 -1.60 9.48
N ARG A 120 6.18 -1.08 10.68
CA ARG A 120 6.86 0.08 11.24
C ARG A 120 8.36 -0.13 11.45
N ALA A 121 8.80 -1.39 11.49
CA ALA A 121 10.23 -1.73 11.60
C ALA A 121 11.02 -1.37 10.34
N VAL A 122 10.36 -1.40 9.17
CA VAL A 122 11.01 -1.22 7.86
C VAL A 122 10.41 -0.09 7.02
N CYS A 123 9.32 0.53 7.50
CA CYS A 123 8.63 1.57 6.73
C CYS A 123 7.97 2.62 7.63
N ARG A 124 8.21 3.89 7.35
CA ARG A 124 7.51 5.05 7.94
C ARG A 124 6.47 5.61 7.00
N TYR A 125 6.83 5.69 5.74
CA TYR A 125 5.96 6.14 4.66
C TYR A 125 5.95 5.12 3.54
N ALA A 126 4.76 4.79 3.08
CA ALA A 126 4.55 4.05 1.86
C ALA A 126 3.91 4.95 0.81
N ALA A 127 4.06 4.59 -0.45
CA ALA A 127 3.38 5.30 -1.52
C ALA A 127 2.97 4.37 -2.65
N VAL A 128 1.90 4.79 -3.34
CA VAL A 128 1.37 4.15 -4.53
C VAL A 128 1.23 5.22 -5.61
N LEU A 129 1.85 5.00 -6.77
CA LEU A 129 1.68 5.80 -7.97
C LEU A 129 0.82 5.02 -8.96
N TYR A 130 -0.33 5.56 -9.34
CA TYR A 130 -1.28 4.89 -10.22
C TYR A 130 -0.89 5.05 -11.69
N LEU A 131 -0.77 3.92 -12.40
CA LEU A 131 -0.27 3.86 -13.79
C LEU A 131 -1.29 3.34 -14.81
N ASN A 132 -2.55 3.16 -14.44
CA ASN A 132 -3.62 2.85 -15.40
C ASN A 132 -4.31 4.16 -15.83
N PRO A 133 -4.38 4.47 -17.14
CA PRO A 133 -5.14 5.61 -17.64
C PRO A 133 -6.64 5.45 -17.39
N ASP A 134 -7.14 4.26 -17.65
CA ASP A 134 -8.55 3.90 -17.51
C ASP A 134 -8.71 2.81 -16.45
N VAL A 135 -9.68 2.97 -15.58
CA VAL A 135 -9.97 2.02 -14.50
C VAL A 135 -11.48 1.92 -14.27
N PRO A 136 -11.97 0.81 -13.72
CA PRO A 136 -13.35 0.72 -13.23
C PRO A 136 -13.64 1.81 -12.19
N ASP A 137 -14.92 2.18 -12.08
CA ASP A 137 -15.38 3.08 -11.03
C ASP A 137 -14.98 2.56 -9.63
N ASP A 138 -14.86 3.48 -8.69
CA ASP A 138 -14.51 3.18 -7.30
C ASP A 138 -13.10 2.60 -7.05
N CYS A 139 -12.23 2.54 -8.05
CA CYS A 139 -10.83 2.16 -7.87
C CYS A 139 -10.03 3.22 -7.11
N GLY A 140 -9.01 2.75 -6.36
CA GLY A 140 -8.11 3.62 -5.60
C GLY A 140 -7.45 2.90 -4.44
N THR A 141 -7.26 3.63 -3.35
CA THR A 141 -6.78 3.13 -2.06
C THR A 141 -7.68 3.63 -0.96
N SER A 142 -8.13 2.73 -0.08
CA SER A 142 -8.93 3.11 1.08
C SER A 142 -8.17 2.94 2.37
N PHE A 143 -8.43 3.85 3.31
CA PHE A 143 -8.11 3.71 4.72
C PHE A 143 -9.30 3.10 5.45
N PHE A 144 -9.02 2.20 6.39
CA PHE A 144 -10.05 1.41 7.08
C PHE A 144 -10.02 1.65 8.59
N ARG A 145 -11.12 1.28 9.24
CA ARG A 145 -11.23 1.16 10.70
C ARG A 145 -11.69 -0.25 11.05
N GLN A 146 -11.35 -0.68 12.25
CA GLN A 146 -11.95 -1.91 12.78
C GLN A 146 -13.47 -1.77 12.87
N ARG A 147 -14.16 -2.86 12.57
CA ARG A 147 -15.57 -3.08 12.90
C ARG A 147 -15.64 -3.88 14.19
N LEU A 148 -16.12 -3.27 15.23
CA LEU A 148 -16.29 -3.91 16.54
C LEU A 148 -17.62 -4.65 16.64
N PRO A 149 -17.80 -5.58 17.62
CA PRO A 149 -19.09 -6.18 17.90
C PRO A 149 -20.17 -5.11 18.10
N GLY A 150 -21.39 -5.38 17.58
CA GLY A 150 -22.46 -4.40 17.61
C GLY A 150 -22.37 -3.30 16.56
N GLY A 151 -21.43 -3.39 15.60
CA GLY A 151 -21.31 -2.46 14.48
C GLY A 151 -20.59 -1.16 14.80
N GLN A 152 -20.07 -1.00 15.99
CA GLN A 152 -19.27 0.16 16.37
C GLN A 152 -17.96 0.22 15.59
N LYS A 153 -17.48 1.44 15.33
CA LYS A 153 -16.20 1.66 14.65
C LYS A 153 -15.07 1.75 15.69
N GLY A 154 -14.07 0.88 15.57
CA GLY A 154 -12.83 0.91 16.34
C GLY A 154 -11.76 1.79 15.70
N GLY A 155 -10.50 1.48 15.98
CA GLY A 155 -9.35 2.24 15.51
C GLY A 155 -8.81 1.79 14.15
N ASN A 156 -7.71 2.41 13.76
CA ASN A 156 -7.14 2.27 12.41
C ASN A 156 -5.61 2.39 12.36
N ILE A 157 -4.94 2.53 13.50
CA ILE A 157 -3.51 2.78 13.52
C ILE A 157 -2.78 1.77 14.42
N VAL A 158 -1.64 1.25 13.94
CA VAL A 158 -0.75 0.43 14.74
C VAL A 158 0.31 1.31 15.40
N MET A 159 0.43 1.17 16.71
CA MET A 159 1.33 1.96 17.56
C MET A 159 2.34 1.07 18.30
N PRO A 160 3.46 1.61 18.82
CA PRO A 160 4.34 0.87 19.71
C PRO A 160 3.58 0.21 20.85
N PRO A 161 3.98 -1.00 21.28
CA PRO A 161 5.21 -1.72 20.88
C PRO A 161 5.08 -2.49 19.57
N HIS A 162 3.91 -2.56 18.96
CA HIS A 162 3.65 -3.38 17.77
C HIS A 162 4.21 -2.73 16.49
N ASN A 163 4.71 -3.54 15.59
CA ASN A 163 5.23 -3.11 14.29
C ASN A 163 4.19 -3.20 13.17
N ASN A 164 3.27 -4.14 13.25
CA ASN A 164 2.28 -4.41 12.20
C ASN A 164 0.95 -4.88 12.80
N LEU A 165 -0.05 -5.01 11.93
CA LEU A 165 -1.41 -5.39 12.33
C LEU A 165 -1.47 -6.79 12.98
N VAL A 166 -0.66 -7.74 12.50
CA VAL A 166 -0.64 -9.12 13.04
C VAL A 166 -0.19 -9.11 14.49
N GLU A 167 0.86 -8.36 14.82
CA GLU A 167 1.33 -8.19 16.19
C GLU A 167 0.28 -7.50 17.07
N ALA A 168 -0.32 -6.41 16.55
CA ALA A 168 -1.30 -5.64 17.32
C ALA A 168 -2.59 -6.42 17.63
N LEU A 169 -3.03 -7.29 16.73
CA LEU A 169 -4.24 -8.09 16.90
C LEU A 169 -3.97 -9.50 17.48
N GLY A 170 -2.71 -9.91 17.54
CA GLY A 170 -2.31 -11.25 18.00
C GLY A 170 -2.78 -12.38 17.09
N THR A 171 -3.11 -12.07 15.83
CA THR A 171 -3.54 -13.04 14.83
C THR A 171 -3.26 -12.56 13.41
N ARG A 172 -2.91 -13.49 12.53
CA ARG A 172 -2.79 -13.25 11.09
C ARG A 172 -4.13 -13.37 10.36
N PHE A 173 -5.05 -14.14 10.93
CA PHE A 173 -6.33 -14.45 10.29
C PHE A 173 -7.42 -13.50 10.82
N VAL A 174 -7.63 -12.42 10.09
CA VAL A 174 -8.69 -11.45 10.37
C VAL A 174 -9.63 -11.42 9.17
N SER A 175 -10.90 -11.68 9.43
CA SER A 175 -11.91 -11.60 8.37
C SER A 175 -11.97 -10.18 7.79
N PRO A 176 -12.09 -9.99 6.47
CA PRO A 176 -12.34 -8.69 5.84
C PRO A 176 -13.52 -7.94 6.47
N ASP A 177 -14.55 -8.66 6.90
CA ASP A 177 -15.72 -8.08 7.60
C ASP A 177 -15.38 -7.41 8.94
N SER A 178 -14.18 -7.66 9.47
CA SER A 178 -13.69 -7.00 10.69
C SER A 178 -13.27 -5.55 10.45
N PHE A 179 -13.39 -5.07 9.23
CA PHE A 179 -13.01 -3.72 8.85
C PHE A 179 -14.15 -3.00 8.13
N VAL A 180 -14.13 -1.68 8.19
CA VAL A 180 -15.05 -0.79 7.48
C VAL A 180 -14.24 0.36 6.89
N GLU A 181 -14.55 0.73 5.67
CA GLU A 181 -13.94 1.87 5.01
C GLU A 181 -14.20 3.16 5.79
N ASP A 182 -13.16 3.96 6.00
CA ASP A 182 -13.19 5.24 6.71
C ASP A 182 -12.96 6.42 5.74
N LEU A 183 -12.06 6.25 4.79
CA LEU A 183 -11.77 7.24 3.77
C LEU A 183 -11.24 6.54 2.51
N ARG A 184 -11.73 6.95 1.34
CA ARG A 184 -11.24 6.49 0.04
C ARG A 184 -10.52 7.62 -0.68
N ILE A 185 -9.34 7.29 -1.20
CA ILE A 185 -8.59 8.12 -2.15
C ILE A 185 -8.84 7.55 -3.55
N PRO A 186 -9.57 8.26 -4.41
CA PRO A 186 -9.88 7.77 -5.76
C PRO A 186 -8.61 7.61 -6.60
N HIS A 187 -8.62 6.60 -7.43
CA HIS A 187 -7.63 6.46 -8.49
C HIS A 187 -7.68 7.70 -9.42
N ARG A 188 -6.52 8.19 -9.76
CA ARG A 188 -6.30 9.12 -10.88
C ARG A 188 -4.99 8.72 -11.54
N PHE A 189 -5.00 8.60 -12.86
CA PHE A 189 -3.78 8.33 -13.61
C PHE A 189 -2.69 9.35 -13.26
N ASN A 190 -1.46 8.88 -13.04
CA ASN A 190 -0.31 9.68 -12.62
C ASN A 190 -0.47 10.39 -11.25
N ARG A 191 -1.37 9.91 -10.39
CA ARG A 191 -1.44 10.37 -8.99
C ARG A 191 -0.54 9.53 -8.12
N LEU A 192 0.31 10.19 -7.35
CA LEU A 192 1.04 9.61 -6.22
C LEU A 192 0.24 9.84 -4.94
N LEU A 193 -0.07 8.76 -4.24
CA LEU A 193 -0.57 8.79 -2.87
C LEU A 193 0.55 8.35 -1.94
N VAL A 194 1.00 9.24 -1.06
CA VAL A 194 1.94 8.94 0.05
C VAL A 194 1.14 8.85 1.34
N TYR A 195 1.44 7.89 2.21
CA TYR A 195 0.74 7.74 3.48
C TYR A 195 1.62 7.15 4.58
N ARG A 196 1.21 7.36 5.84
CA ARG A 196 1.86 6.74 6.99
C ARG A 196 1.62 5.23 6.96
N ALA A 197 2.71 4.48 6.95
CA ALA A 197 2.73 3.02 6.79
C ALA A 197 1.93 2.26 7.88
N ASN A 198 1.76 2.87 9.04
CA ASN A 198 1.05 2.26 10.17
C ASN A 198 -0.46 2.49 10.20
N LEU A 199 -1.04 3.14 9.18
CA LEU A 199 -2.48 3.24 9.00
C LEU A 199 -3.03 1.99 8.31
N LEU A 200 -4.21 1.53 8.73
CA LEU A 200 -4.95 0.48 8.04
C LEU A 200 -5.35 0.94 6.64
N HIS A 201 -4.88 0.25 5.62
CA HIS A 201 -5.16 0.57 4.22
C HIS A 201 -5.25 -0.68 3.35
N SER A 202 -5.84 -0.52 2.17
CA SER A 202 -5.83 -1.52 1.09
C SER A 202 -6.14 -0.86 -0.24
N ALA A 203 -5.71 -1.48 -1.36
CA ALA A 203 -6.31 -1.21 -2.65
C ALA A 203 -7.82 -1.50 -2.60
N THR A 204 -8.62 -0.72 -3.32
CA THR A 204 -10.09 -0.88 -3.30
C THR A 204 -10.57 -1.98 -4.23
N ALA A 205 -9.87 -2.18 -5.35
CA ALA A 205 -10.18 -3.21 -6.33
C ALA A 205 -8.93 -3.67 -7.09
N TYR A 206 -8.99 -4.90 -7.55
CA TYR A 206 -8.10 -5.46 -8.56
C TYR A 206 -8.93 -5.76 -9.80
N PHE A 207 -8.35 -5.59 -10.98
CA PHE A 207 -9.08 -5.67 -12.24
C PHE A 207 -8.16 -6.08 -13.39
N GLY A 208 -8.78 -6.37 -14.56
CA GLY A 208 -8.09 -6.78 -15.77
C GLY A 208 -7.65 -8.25 -15.76
N LYS A 209 -7.51 -8.82 -16.95
CA LYS A 209 -7.07 -10.21 -17.18
C LYS A 209 -5.73 -10.26 -17.88
N THR A 210 -5.53 -9.41 -18.87
CA THR A 210 -4.25 -9.31 -19.60
C THR A 210 -3.28 -8.43 -18.82
N LEU A 211 -1.98 -8.52 -19.10
CA LEU A 211 -0.96 -7.70 -18.45
C LEU A 211 -1.26 -6.20 -18.57
N GLU A 212 -1.75 -5.78 -19.73
CA GLU A 212 -2.07 -4.39 -20.02
C GLU A 212 -3.29 -3.89 -19.25
N GLU A 213 -4.31 -4.73 -19.08
CA GLU A 213 -5.55 -4.36 -18.38
C GLU A 213 -5.43 -4.38 -16.86
N ARG A 214 -4.50 -5.18 -16.31
CA ARG A 214 -4.36 -5.36 -14.87
C ARG A 214 -4.08 -4.05 -14.15
N ARG A 215 -4.55 -3.96 -12.93
CA ARG A 215 -4.18 -2.85 -12.05
C ARG A 215 -2.66 -2.75 -11.96
N MET A 216 -2.11 -1.65 -12.43
CA MET A 216 -0.68 -1.35 -12.42
C MET A 216 -0.38 -0.17 -11.50
N ALA A 217 0.56 -0.34 -10.59
CA ALA A 217 0.99 0.73 -9.70
C ALA A 217 2.49 0.60 -9.38
N ALA A 218 3.19 1.72 -9.33
CA ALA A 218 4.50 1.75 -8.71
C ALA A 218 4.34 1.89 -7.19
N VAL A 219 5.13 1.14 -6.43
CA VAL A 219 5.03 1.02 -4.97
C VAL A 219 6.36 1.37 -4.33
N PHE A 220 6.30 2.14 -3.25
CA PHE A 220 7.48 2.65 -2.57
C PHE A 220 7.35 2.52 -1.05
N PHE A 221 8.49 2.29 -0.38
CA PHE A 221 8.57 2.18 1.07
C PHE A 221 9.83 2.90 1.56
N TRP A 222 9.68 3.81 2.52
CA TRP A 222 10.81 4.53 3.10
C TRP A 222 10.75 4.53 4.62
N MET A 223 11.92 4.36 5.22
CA MET A 223 12.19 4.90 6.54
C MET A 223 12.48 6.40 6.43
N ALA A 224 12.22 7.13 7.49
CA ALA A 224 12.37 8.57 7.50
C ALA A 224 12.90 9.08 8.85
N LYS A 225 13.68 10.15 8.78
CA LYS A 225 14.10 10.95 9.94
C LYS A 225 13.71 12.41 9.69
N ALA A 226 13.14 13.05 10.72
CA ALA A 226 12.89 14.48 10.78
C ALA A 226 14.19 15.25 10.79
#